data_63c0e107559e2cf204e51ec38a3b6d02
#
_entry.id   63c0e107559e2cf204e51ec38a3b6d02
#
_cell.length_a   1.000
_cell.length_b   1.000
_cell.length_c   1.000
_cell.angle_alpha   90.00
_cell.angle_beta   90.00
_cell.angle_gamma   90.00
#
_symmetry.space_group_name_H-M   'P 1'
#
loop_
_entity.id
_entity.type
_entity.pdbx_description
1 polymer ?
#
loop_
_entity_poly.entity_id
_entity_poly.type
_entity_poly.pdbx_seq_one_letter_code
_entity_poly.pdbx_strand_id
1 'polypeptide(L)'
;MRDAYVESLNELSQDMMQLAQIVETTIANTWTALESLDNKLASEIYHGNEDINTRVRECMKKDLTISLMQTPVATDWRHLMATQKILYDIERITDNCADICHYIFHLNKEGGPVTPPTGLQEMYQVMASMVVDVLRLYNEGGIDDIDLIRDKDDIVDMAFTKSMEEISEKMVKEPNHVRQYISYVLIVKYIERMADHASNITDWILYRSNNMLK
;
A
#
# COMPACT_ATOMS: atom_id res chain seq x y z
N MET A 1 -2.56 28.67 22.83
CA MET A 1 -2.65 27.20 22.97
C MET A 1 -3.49 26.56 21.86
N ARG A 2 -4.75 26.99 21.64
CA ARG A 2 -5.60 26.42 20.58
C ARG A 2 -5.05 26.68 19.17
N ASP A 3 -4.47 27.85 18.91
CA ASP A 3 -3.88 28.19 17.60
C ASP A 3 -2.67 27.32 17.26
N ALA A 4 -1.78 27.07 18.23
CA ALA A 4 -0.64 26.17 18.07
C ALA A 4 -1.08 24.70 17.82
N TYR A 5 -2.20 24.28 18.40
CA TYR A 5 -2.76 22.96 18.16
C TYR A 5 -3.28 22.82 16.72
N VAL A 6 -4.05 23.80 16.27
CA VAL A 6 -4.57 23.85 14.89
C VAL A 6 -3.41 23.88 13.87
N GLU A 7 -2.37 24.66 14.16
CA GLU A 7 -1.16 24.71 13.33
C GLU A 7 -0.48 23.34 13.23
N SER A 8 -0.28 22.64 14.35
CA SER A 8 0.32 21.29 14.37
C SER A 8 -0.52 20.26 13.61
N LEU A 9 -1.86 20.33 13.68
CA LEU A 9 -2.74 19.47 12.90
C LEU A 9 -2.64 19.76 11.40
N ASN A 10 -2.54 21.04 11.01
CA ASN A 10 -2.37 21.43 9.62
C ASN A 10 -1.01 20.95 9.05
N GLU A 11 0.06 21.05 9.85
CA GLU A 11 1.36 20.52 9.47
C GLU A 11 1.32 18.99 9.28
N LEU A 12 0.68 18.26 10.21
CA LEU A 12 0.52 16.81 10.07
C LEU A 12 -0.27 16.47 8.80
N SER A 13 -1.34 17.21 8.50
CA SER A 13 -2.13 17.02 7.28
C SER A 13 -1.30 17.26 6.01
N GLN A 14 -0.41 18.26 6.01
CA GLN A 14 0.49 18.51 4.89
C GLN A 14 1.52 17.39 4.72
N ASP A 15 2.08 16.88 5.82
CA ASP A 15 3.01 15.74 5.78
C ASP A 15 2.31 14.49 5.24
N MET A 16 1.05 14.24 5.63
CA MET A 16 0.24 13.12 5.11
C MET A 16 -0.04 13.25 3.61
N MET A 17 -0.33 14.46 3.10
CA MET A 17 -0.50 14.68 1.66
C MET A 17 0.80 14.43 0.88
N GLN A 18 1.95 14.86 1.40
CA GLN A 18 3.25 14.58 0.77
C GLN A 18 3.56 13.08 0.78
N LEU A 19 3.27 12.40 1.89
CA LEU A 19 3.47 10.97 2.01
C LEU A 19 2.58 10.21 1.00
N ALA A 20 1.31 10.61 0.82
CA ALA A 20 0.42 10.03 -0.18
C ALA A 20 1.02 10.11 -1.60
N GLN A 21 1.56 11.25 -2.00
CA GLN A 21 2.21 11.43 -3.31
C GLN A 21 3.44 10.52 -3.49
N ILE A 22 4.22 10.33 -2.42
CA ILE A 22 5.37 9.42 -2.42
C ILE A 22 4.89 7.97 -2.62
N VAL A 23 3.85 7.56 -1.91
CA VAL A 23 3.27 6.21 -2.01
C VAL A 23 2.75 5.94 -3.43
N GLU A 24 1.96 6.87 -4.00
CA GLU A 24 1.45 6.77 -5.38
C GLU A 24 2.59 6.62 -6.38
N THR A 25 3.64 7.44 -6.26
CA THR A 25 4.82 7.37 -7.12
C THR A 25 5.56 6.04 -6.96
N THR A 26 5.71 5.55 -5.73
CA THR A 26 6.38 4.28 -5.43
C THR A 26 5.62 3.11 -6.05
N ILE A 27 4.28 3.08 -5.94
CA ILE A 27 3.43 2.06 -6.55
C ILE A 27 3.57 2.09 -8.09
N ALA A 28 3.49 3.26 -8.71
CA ALA A 28 3.64 3.39 -10.16
C ALA A 28 5.02 2.92 -10.66
N ASN A 29 6.09 3.29 -9.94
CA ASN A 29 7.44 2.87 -10.27
C ASN A 29 7.66 1.37 -10.04
N THR A 30 7.04 0.79 -9.02
CA THR A 30 7.10 -0.67 -8.76
C THR A 30 6.47 -1.45 -9.90
N TRP A 31 5.33 -1.00 -10.44
CA TRP A 31 4.75 -1.60 -11.65
C TRP A 31 5.70 -1.50 -12.85
N THR A 32 6.23 -0.31 -13.10
CA THR A 32 7.18 -0.08 -14.19
C THR A 32 8.40 -1.01 -14.10
N ALA A 33 8.95 -1.17 -12.89
CA ALA A 33 10.07 -2.07 -12.64
C ALA A 33 9.69 -3.54 -12.86
N LEU A 34 8.47 -3.96 -12.46
CA LEU A 34 7.98 -5.32 -12.63
C LEU A 34 7.69 -5.65 -14.10
N GLU A 35 7.00 -4.76 -14.80
CA GLU A 35 6.62 -4.95 -16.20
C GLU A 35 7.84 -5.04 -17.12
N SER A 36 8.84 -4.19 -16.90
CA SER A 36 10.08 -4.14 -17.70
C SER A 36 11.20 -5.01 -17.14
N LEU A 37 11.02 -5.65 -15.98
CA LEU A 37 12.04 -6.35 -15.22
C LEU A 37 13.31 -5.48 -15.00
N ASP A 38 13.11 -4.19 -14.70
CA ASP A 38 14.20 -3.23 -14.51
C ASP A 38 14.82 -3.36 -13.12
N ASN A 39 15.95 -4.05 -13.05
CA ASN A 39 16.72 -4.25 -11.81
C ASN A 39 17.24 -2.94 -11.21
N LYS A 40 17.52 -1.91 -12.04
CA LYS A 40 18.02 -0.64 -11.54
C LYS A 40 16.92 0.11 -10.79
N LEU A 41 15.75 0.27 -11.43
CA LEU A 41 14.60 0.89 -10.82
C LEU A 41 14.12 0.11 -9.59
N ALA A 42 14.08 -1.24 -9.66
CA ALA A 42 13.76 -2.09 -8.53
C ALA A 42 14.73 -1.88 -7.35
N SER A 43 16.04 -1.70 -7.62
CA SER A 43 17.04 -1.42 -6.59
C SER A 43 16.85 -0.05 -5.95
N GLU A 44 16.52 0.97 -6.73
CA GLU A 44 16.24 2.32 -6.23
C GLU A 44 15.03 2.31 -5.29
N ILE A 45 13.94 1.61 -5.64
CA ILE A 45 12.74 1.48 -4.80
C ILE A 45 13.06 0.68 -3.53
N TYR A 46 13.71 -0.47 -3.65
CA TYR A 46 14.05 -1.34 -2.53
C TYR A 46 14.87 -0.62 -1.45
N HIS A 47 15.91 0.09 -1.86
CA HIS A 47 16.77 0.85 -0.93
C HIS A 47 16.13 2.17 -0.46
N GLY A 48 15.30 2.80 -1.28
CA GLY A 48 14.57 4.03 -0.92
C GLY A 48 13.46 3.81 0.10
N ASN A 49 13.02 2.57 0.34
CA ASN A 49 11.94 2.27 1.28
C ASN A 49 12.26 2.70 2.73
N GLU A 50 13.52 2.62 3.17
CA GLU A 50 13.92 3.07 4.51
C GLU A 50 13.72 4.58 4.70
N ASP A 51 13.89 5.38 3.64
CA ASP A 51 13.61 6.83 3.71
C ASP A 51 12.10 7.09 3.85
N ILE A 52 11.26 6.29 3.18
CA ILE A 52 9.80 6.37 3.33
C ILE A 52 9.39 5.97 4.74
N ASN A 53 9.90 4.86 5.25
CA ASN A 53 9.64 4.39 6.62
C ASN A 53 10.10 5.42 7.66
N THR A 54 11.19 6.14 7.41
CA THR A 54 11.62 7.24 8.28
C THR A 54 10.60 8.38 8.30
N ARG A 55 10.06 8.78 7.13
CA ARG A 55 8.99 9.80 7.07
C ARG A 55 7.70 9.35 7.76
N VAL A 56 7.31 8.10 7.59
CA VAL A 56 6.16 7.53 8.31
C VAL A 56 6.36 7.63 9.82
N ARG A 57 7.54 7.22 10.34
CA ARG A 57 7.88 7.32 11.76
C ARG A 57 7.89 8.78 12.27
N GLU A 58 8.33 9.74 11.46
CA GLU A 58 8.27 11.16 11.79
C GLU A 58 6.82 11.66 11.91
N CYS A 59 5.95 11.29 10.97
CA CYS A 59 4.51 11.59 11.05
C CYS A 59 3.87 10.95 12.29
N MET A 60 4.16 9.67 12.57
CA MET A 60 3.67 8.99 13.79
C MET A 60 4.11 9.70 15.07
N LYS A 61 5.37 10.14 15.12
CA LYS A 61 5.91 10.88 16.27
C LYS A 61 5.25 12.25 16.42
N LYS A 62 5.00 12.96 15.32
CA LYS A 62 4.29 14.26 15.33
C LYS A 62 2.87 14.06 15.84
N ASP A 63 2.11 13.09 15.33
CA ASP A 63 0.76 12.74 15.75
C ASP A 63 0.69 12.40 17.24
N LEU A 64 1.60 11.57 17.74
CA LEU A 64 1.71 11.24 19.16
C LEU A 64 2.02 12.49 20.00
N THR A 65 2.89 13.38 19.54
CA THR A 65 3.23 14.62 20.24
C THR A 65 2.00 15.52 20.36
N ILE A 66 1.22 15.67 19.30
CA ILE A 66 -0.04 16.43 19.32
C ILE A 66 -1.01 15.82 20.34
N SER A 67 -1.12 14.48 20.39
CA SER A 67 -1.97 13.74 21.33
C SER A 67 -1.59 13.98 22.79
N LEU A 68 -0.28 14.11 23.09
CA LEU A 68 0.24 14.27 24.46
C LEU A 68 0.25 15.71 24.96
N MET A 69 0.47 16.68 24.08
CA MET A 69 0.61 18.08 24.47
C MET A 69 -0.71 18.80 24.72
N GLN A 70 -1.80 18.27 24.25
CA GLN A 70 -3.12 18.88 24.36
C GLN A 70 -4.12 17.81 24.81
N THR A 71 -5.08 18.16 25.66
CA THR A 71 -6.20 17.27 25.96
C THR A 71 -7.19 17.29 24.77
N PRO A 72 -6.99 16.41 23.76
CA PRO A 72 -7.85 16.41 22.57
C PRO A 72 -9.29 16.06 22.97
N VAL A 73 -10.27 16.75 22.41
CA VAL A 73 -11.68 16.35 22.55
C VAL A 73 -11.90 15.03 21.80
N ALA A 74 -12.99 14.34 22.10
CA ALA A 74 -13.23 12.98 21.59
C ALA A 74 -13.11 12.86 20.04
N THR A 75 -13.50 13.90 19.30
CA THR A 75 -13.39 13.93 17.82
C THR A 75 -11.92 14.02 17.38
N ASP A 76 -11.13 14.89 18.01
CA ASP A 76 -9.72 15.06 17.69
C ASP A 76 -8.94 13.79 18.05
N TRP A 77 -9.28 13.16 19.17
CA TRP A 77 -8.68 11.89 19.57
C TRP A 77 -8.92 10.78 18.54
N ARG A 78 -10.15 10.65 18.00
CA ARG A 78 -10.44 9.66 16.95
C ARG A 78 -9.66 9.95 15.67
N HIS A 79 -9.52 11.22 15.31
CA HIS A 79 -8.72 11.63 14.16
C HIS A 79 -7.26 11.17 14.30
N LEU A 80 -6.63 11.50 15.43
CA LEU A 80 -5.24 11.13 15.70
C LEU A 80 -5.05 9.61 15.74
N MET A 81 -5.94 8.87 16.42
CA MET A 81 -5.89 7.41 16.44
C MET A 81 -6.05 6.77 15.05
N ALA A 82 -6.95 7.29 14.22
CA ALA A 82 -7.09 6.83 12.83
C ALA A 82 -5.83 7.12 12.03
N THR A 83 -5.25 8.32 12.17
CA THR A 83 -4.00 8.70 11.50
C THR A 83 -2.85 7.76 11.85
N GLN A 84 -2.67 7.38 13.13
CA GLN A 84 -1.65 6.40 13.55
C GLN A 84 -1.81 5.05 12.84
N LYS A 85 -3.03 4.58 12.73
CA LYS A 85 -3.32 3.30 12.09
C LYS A 85 -3.14 3.35 10.58
N ILE A 86 -3.58 4.43 9.94
CA ILE A 86 -3.38 4.67 8.51
C ILE A 86 -1.88 4.76 8.18
N LEU A 87 -1.08 5.44 9.00
CA LEU A 87 0.36 5.50 8.85
C LEU A 87 1.02 4.11 8.90
N TYR A 88 0.54 3.22 9.78
CA TYR A 88 0.99 1.84 9.83
C TYR A 88 0.66 1.08 8.53
N ASP A 89 -0.57 1.22 8.01
CA ASP A 89 -0.96 0.56 6.75
C ASP A 89 -0.19 1.13 5.56
N ILE A 90 0.09 2.43 5.53
CA ILE A 90 0.96 3.06 4.52
C ILE A 90 2.38 2.46 4.55
N GLU A 91 3.00 2.31 5.73
CA GLU A 91 4.31 1.65 5.88
C GLU A 91 4.26 0.24 5.29
N ARG A 92 3.21 -0.54 5.57
CA ARG A 92 3.05 -1.89 5.03
C ARG A 92 2.87 -1.93 3.51
N ILE A 93 2.14 -0.98 2.94
CA ILE A 93 2.00 -0.87 1.48
C ILE A 93 3.36 -0.62 0.83
N THR A 94 4.17 0.29 1.35
CA THR A 94 5.49 0.58 0.78
C THR A 94 6.51 -0.52 1.02
N ASP A 95 6.45 -1.21 2.17
CA ASP A 95 7.23 -2.43 2.42
C ASP A 95 6.91 -3.52 1.38
N ASN A 96 5.63 -3.73 1.05
CA ASN A 96 5.24 -4.69 0.02
C ASN A 96 5.73 -4.28 -1.38
N CYS A 97 5.83 -2.98 -1.70
CA CYS A 97 6.48 -2.50 -2.93
C CYS A 97 7.96 -2.91 -2.96
N ALA A 98 8.69 -2.72 -1.86
CA ALA A 98 10.09 -3.13 -1.75
C ALA A 98 10.23 -4.66 -1.87
N ASP A 99 9.34 -5.43 -1.25
CA ASP A 99 9.31 -6.89 -1.37
C ASP A 99 9.07 -7.35 -2.82
N ILE A 100 8.14 -6.73 -3.55
CA ILE A 100 7.94 -6.98 -4.98
C ILE A 100 9.25 -6.71 -5.75
N CYS A 101 9.91 -5.60 -5.49
CA CYS A 101 11.19 -5.24 -6.13
C CYS A 101 12.29 -6.29 -5.82
N HIS A 102 12.32 -6.84 -4.61
CA HIS A 102 13.22 -7.94 -4.28
C HIS A 102 13.00 -9.16 -5.18
N TYR A 103 11.75 -9.51 -5.49
CA TYR A 103 11.44 -10.66 -6.36
C TYR A 103 11.68 -10.38 -7.85
N ILE A 104 11.70 -9.13 -8.29
CA ILE A 104 12.14 -8.77 -9.65
C ILE A 104 13.60 -9.22 -9.89
N PHE A 105 14.49 -9.08 -8.90
CA PHE A 105 15.87 -9.58 -8.99
C PHE A 105 15.93 -11.10 -9.19
N HIS A 106 15.00 -11.84 -8.58
CA HIS A 106 14.93 -13.30 -8.73
C HIS A 106 14.39 -13.73 -10.09
N LEU A 107 13.43 -12.97 -10.66
CA LEU A 107 12.91 -13.22 -12.01
C LEU A 107 14.00 -13.08 -13.09
N ASN A 108 14.96 -12.18 -12.86
CA ASN A 108 16.05 -11.91 -13.81
C ASN A 108 17.25 -12.87 -13.70
N LYS A 109 17.37 -13.64 -12.60
CA LYS A 109 18.60 -14.39 -12.30
C LYS A 109 18.79 -15.71 -13.04
N GLU A 110 17.73 -16.41 -13.44
CA GLU A 110 17.84 -17.80 -13.90
C GLU A 110 16.87 -18.09 -15.07
N GLY A 111 17.37 -18.78 -16.08
CA GLY A 111 16.56 -19.55 -17.04
C GLY A 111 15.89 -18.79 -18.20
N GLY A 112 16.03 -17.48 -18.27
CA GLY A 112 15.31 -16.67 -19.27
C GLY A 112 13.93 -16.23 -18.81
N PRO A 113 13.27 -15.30 -19.51
CA PRO A 113 11.98 -14.76 -19.10
C PRO A 113 10.88 -15.83 -19.13
N VAL A 114 10.09 -15.90 -18.08
CA VAL A 114 8.86 -16.69 -18.00
C VAL A 114 7.64 -15.80 -18.17
N THR A 115 6.57 -16.36 -18.72
CA THR A 115 5.32 -15.62 -18.92
C THR A 115 4.65 -15.34 -17.57
N PRO A 116 4.39 -14.07 -17.20
CA PRO A 116 3.68 -13.74 -15.98
C PRO A 116 2.26 -14.36 -15.97
N PRO A 117 1.61 -14.45 -14.79
CA PRO A 117 0.22 -14.88 -14.72
C PRO A 117 -0.68 -13.92 -15.51
N THR A 118 -1.71 -14.49 -16.14
CA THR A 118 -2.70 -13.72 -16.90
C THR A 118 -3.48 -12.83 -15.93
N GLY A 119 -3.64 -11.54 -16.25
CA GLY A 119 -4.37 -10.61 -15.39
C GLY A 119 -3.54 -9.98 -14.27
N LEU A 120 -2.23 -10.28 -14.18
CA LEU A 120 -1.35 -9.63 -13.19
C LEU A 120 -1.39 -8.10 -13.27
N GLN A 121 -1.39 -7.55 -14.50
CA GLN A 121 -1.48 -6.11 -14.72
C GLN A 121 -2.80 -5.54 -14.20
N GLU A 122 -3.91 -6.18 -14.54
CA GLU A 122 -5.25 -5.74 -14.10
C GLU A 122 -5.36 -5.79 -12.57
N MET A 123 -4.91 -6.88 -11.95
CA MET A 123 -4.86 -7.02 -10.49
C MET A 123 -4.05 -5.89 -9.84
N TYR A 124 -2.87 -5.59 -10.38
CA TYR A 124 -2.02 -4.51 -9.89
C TYR A 124 -2.69 -3.14 -10.03
N GLN A 125 -3.31 -2.85 -11.18
CA GLN A 125 -3.99 -1.59 -11.44
C GLN A 125 -5.19 -1.37 -10.51
N VAL A 126 -5.98 -2.43 -10.25
CA VAL A 126 -7.11 -2.35 -9.29
C VAL A 126 -6.59 -2.06 -7.89
N MET A 127 -5.61 -2.79 -7.40
CA MET A 127 -4.95 -2.53 -6.10
C MET A 127 -4.40 -1.10 -6.03
N ALA A 128 -3.67 -0.65 -7.05
CA ALA A 128 -3.10 0.70 -7.08
C ALA A 128 -4.19 1.78 -6.99
N SER A 129 -5.32 1.58 -7.71
CA SER A 129 -6.46 2.49 -7.64
C SER A 129 -7.09 2.52 -6.24
N MET A 130 -7.17 1.37 -5.54
CA MET A 130 -7.66 1.32 -4.15
C MET A 130 -6.80 2.17 -3.23
N VAL A 131 -5.47 2.04 -3.31
CA VAL A 131 -4.55 2.83 -2.46
C VAL A 131 -4.68 4.32 -2.74
N VAL A 132 -4.72 4.73 -4.02
CA VAL A 132 -4.91 6.14 -4.41
C VAL A 132 -6.24 6.68 -3.85
N ASP A 133 -7.33 5.93 -4.02
CA ASP A 133 -8.66 6.36 -3.56
C ASP A 133 -8.73 6.50 -2.04
N VAL A 134 -8.18 5.58 -1.25
CA VAL A 134 -8.22 5.69 0.22
C VAL A 134 -7.36 6.84 0.73
N LEU A 135 -6.20 7.11 0.12
CA LEU A 135 -5.35 8.24 0.49
C LEU A 135 -6.01 9.57 0.14
N ARG A 136 -6.69 9.64 -1.02
CA ARG A 136 -7.51 10.79 -1.40
C ARG A 136 -8.64 11.03 -0.40
N LEU A 137 -9.44 10.00 -0.09
CA LEU A 137 -10.55 10.08 0.87
C LEU A 137 -10.08 10.51 2.26
N TYR A 138 -8.94 10.01 2.72
CA TYR A 138 -8.36 10.44 3.98
C TYR A 138 -8.06 11.94 3.98
N ASN A 139 -7.43 12.45 2.93
CA ASN A 139 -7.02 13.86 2.81
C ASN A 139 -8.22 14.81 2.63
N GLU A 140 -9.22 14.41 1.84
CA GLU A 140 -10.42 15.21 1.57
C GLU A 140 -11.46 15.12 2.70
N GLY A 141 -11.37 14.13 3.57
CA GLY A 141 -12.32 13.91 4.68
C GLY A 141 -13.65 13.28 4.22
N GLY A 142 -13.71 12.71 3.01
CA GLY A 142 -14.87 12.04 2.45
C GLY A 142 -15.07 10.61 2.95
N ILE A 143 -16.27 10.07 2.75
CA ILE A 143 -16.63 8.66 3.01
C ILE A 143 -17.46 8.05 1.86
N ASP A 144 -17.76 8.82 0.82
CA ASP A 144 -18.82 8.48 -0.15
C ASP A 144 -18.44 7.29 -1.06
N ASP A 145 -17.15 7.06 -1.31
CA ASP A 145 -16.67 6.02 -2.24
C ASP A 145 -16.15 4.75 -1.54
N ILE A 146 -16.34 4.60 -0.23
CA ILE A 146 -15.77 3.49 0.55
C ILE A 146 -16.27 2.12 0.07
N ASP A 147 -17.57 2.00 -0.24
CA ASP A 147 -18.14 0.75 -0.72
C ASP A 147 -17.54 0.35 -2.08
N LEU A 148 -17.26 1.33 -2.97
CA LEU A 148 -16.60 1.06 -4.24
C LEU A 148 -15.16 0.53 -4.06
N ILE A 149 -14.46 0.98 -3.00
CA ILE A 149 -13.11 0.48 -2.70
C ILE A 149 -13.18 -0.96 -2.20
N ARG A 150 -14.19 -1.31 -1.39
CA ARG A 150 -14.42 -2.68 -0.93
C ARG A 150 -14.80 -3.63 -2.07
N ASP A 151 -15.62 -3.17 -3.03
CA ASP A 151 -15.92 -3.95 -4.23
C ASP A 151 -14.66 -4.24 -5.07
N LYS A 152 -13.67 -3.33 -5.07
CA LYS A 152 -12.37 -3.55 -5.72
C LYS A 152 -11.53 -4.60 -5.00
N ASP A 153 -11.63 -4.71 -3.69
CA ASP A 153 -10.96 -5.73 -2.88
C ASP A 153 -11.38 -7.14 -3.32
N ASP A 154 -12.68 -7.36 -3.45
CA ASP A 154 -13.22 -8.62 -3.97
C ASP A 154 -12.67 -8.97 -5.38
N ILE A 155 -12.44 -7.96 -6.23
CA ILE A 155 -11.83 -8.17 -7.55
C ILE A 155 -10.37 -8.62 -7.42
N VAL A 156 -9.60 -8.02 -6.52
CA VAL A 156 -8.21 -8.40 -6.26
C VAL A 156 -8.13 -9.82 -5.71
N ASP A 157 -9.01 -10.21 -4.79
CA ASP A 157 -9.07 -11.56 -4.19
C ASP A 157 -9.40 -12.64 -5.23
N MET A 158 -10.35 -12.37 -6.12
CA MET A 158 -10.65 -13.28 -7.24
C MET A 158 -9.45 -13.40 -8.19
N ALA A 159 -8.78 -12.29 -8.51
CA ALA A 159 -7.61 -12.29 -9.37
C ALA A 159 -6.42 -13.02 -8.71
N PHE A 160 -6.24 -12.87 -7.39
CA PHE A 160 -5.25 -13.62 -6.62
C PHE A 160 -5.48 -15.13 -6.74
N THR A 161 -6.70 -15.61 -6.44
CA THR A 161 -7.05 -17.03 -6.51
C THR A 161 -6.78 -17.60 -7.90
N LYS A 162 -7.23 -16.92 -8.95
CA LYS A 162 -7.00 -17.32 -10.35
C LYS A 162 -5.53 -17.36 -10.72
N SER A 163 -4.76 -16.37 -10.27
CA SER A 163 -3.31 -16.32 -10.51
C SER A 163 -2.58 -17.47 -9.85
N MET A 164 -2.97 -17.84 -8.61
CA MET A 164 -2.39 -18.98 -7.89
C MET A 164 -2.63 -20.31 -8.58
N GLU A 165 -3.85 -20.53 -9.11
CA GLU A 165 -4.17 -21.73 -9.90
C GLU A 165 -3.32 -21.79 -11.19
N GLU A 166 -3.28 -20.69 -11.95
CA GLU A 166 -2.50 -20.60 -13.18
C GLU A 166 -0.99 -20.83 -12.95
N ILE A 167 -0.43 -20.20 -11.91
CA ILE A 167 0.99 -20.38 -11.57
C ILE A 167 1.28 -21.85 -11.21
N SER A 168 0.39 -22.48 -10.43
CA SER A 168 0.52 -23.91 -10.08
C SER A 168 0.55 -24.80 -11.31
N GLU A 169 -0.34 -24.56 -12.29
CA GLU A 169 -0.32 -25.31 -13.56
C GLU A 169 0.96 -25.08 -14.37
N LYS A 170 1.46 -23.83 -14.41
CA LYS A 170 2.71 -23.48 -15.09
C LYS A 170 3.91 -24.18 -14.45
N MET A 171 3.97 -24.26 -13.12
CA MET A 171 5.04 -25.00 -12.41
C MET A 171 5.08 -26.48 -12.82
N VAL A 172 3.92 -27.10 -13.03
CA VAL A 172 3.85 -28.51 -13.49
C VAL A 172 4.31 -28.66 -14.95
N LYS A 173 3.90 -27.73 -15.81
CA LYS A 173 4.23 -27.75 -17.26
C LYS A 173 5.70 -27.38 -17.54
N GLU A 174 6.27 -26.52 -16.69
CA GLU A 174 7.60 -25.93 -16.87
C GLU A 174 8.47 -26.11 -15.62
N PRO A 175 8.85 -27.36 -15.25
CA PRO A 175 9.53 -27.67 -14.00
C PRO A 175 10.93 -27.01 -13.86
N ASN A 176 11.53 -26.59 -14.96
CA ASN A 176 12.81 -25.87 -14.94
C ASN A 176 12.68 -24.41 -14.50
N HIS A 177 11.46 -23.85 -14.48
CA HIS A 177 11.16 -22.46 -14.12
C HIS A 177 10.44 -22.30 -12.76
N VAL A 178 10.34 -23.35 -11.96
CA VAL A 178 9.62 -23.35 -10.68
C VAL A 178 10.08 -22.21 -9.77
N ARG A 179 11.37 -21.87 -9.72
CA ARG A 179 11.88 -20.77 -8.88
C ARG A 179 11.32 -19.41 -9.30
N GLN A 180 11.21 -19.16 -10.60
CA GLN A 180 10.63 -17.91 -11.13
C GLN A 180 9.13 -17.84 -10.85
N TYR A 181 8.42 -18.97 -11.00
CA TYR A 181 7.01 -19.06 -10.65
C TYR A 181 6.76 -18.86 -9.14
N ILE A 182 7.66 -19.33 -8.27
CA ILE A 182 7.62 -18.99 -6.82
C ILE A 182 7.74 -17.47 -6.61
N SER A 183 8.60 -16.78 -7.37
CA SER A 183 8.68 -15.32 -7.29
C SER A 183 7.36 -14.66 -7.67
N TYR A 184 6.66 -15.14 -8.72
CA TYR A 184 5.33 -14.65 -9.07
C TYR A 184 4.28 -14.95 -8.00
N VAL A 185 4.31 -16.13 -7.34
CA VAL A 185 3.43 -16.42 -6.17
C VAL A 185 3.58 -15.34 -5.11
N LEU A 186 4.80 -14.96 -4.79
CA LEU A 186 5.07 -13.96 -3.74
C LEU A 186 4.71 -12.56 -4.21
N ILE A 187 4.99 -12.19 -5.46
CA ILE A 187 4.56 -10.91 -6.04
C ILE A 187 3.03 -10.77 -5.97
N VAL A 188 2.29 -11.79 -6.45
CA VAL A 188 0.81 -11.78 -6.42
C VAL A 188 0.30 -11.69 -4.99
N LYS A 189 0.95 -12.39 -4.03
CA LYS A 189 0.61 -12.29 -2.60
C LYS A 189 0.85 -10.89 -2.02
N TYR A 190 1.93 -10.23 -2.41
CA TYR A 190 2.18 -8.85 -1.94
C TYR A 190 1.18 -7.84 -2.53
N ILE A 191 0.73 -8.05 -3.78
CA ILE A 191 -0.32 -7.21 -4.38
C ILE A 191 -1.64 -7.35 -3.60
N GLU A 192 -2.05 -8.58 -3.27
CA GLU A 192 -3.24 -8.83 -2.46
C GLU A 192 -3.11 -8.17 -1.07
N ARG A 193 -1.97 -8.32 -0.39
CA ARG A 193 -1.76 -7.66 0.91
C ARG A 193 -1.79 -6.13 0.84
N MET A 194 -1.38 -5.54 -0.28
CA MET A 194 -1.50 -4.08 -0.46
C MET A 194 -2.98 -3.66 -0.56
N ALA A 195 -3.83 -4.47 -1.22
CA ALA A 195 -5.28 -4.26 -1.26
C ALA A 195 -5.90 -4.41 0.14
N ASP A 196 -5.54 -5.46 0.89
CA ASP A 196 -5.94 -5.64 2.29
C ASP A 196 -5.64 -4.40 3.15
N HIS A 197 -4.43 -3.84 3.02
CA HIS A 197 -4.04 -2.63 3.75
C HIS A 197 -4.85 -1.40 3.30
N ALA A 198 -5.18 -1.27 2.01
CA ALA A 198 -6.06 -0.22 1.53
C ALA A 198 -7.49 -0.37 2.10
N SER A 199 -8.01 -1.60 2.16
CA SER A 199 -9.29 -1.90 2.81
C SER A 199 -9.28 -1.57 4.30
N ASN A 200 -8.20 -1.87 5.04
CA ASN A 200 -8.04 -1.47 6.44
C ASN A 200 -8.09 0.06 6.61
N ILE A 201 -7.48 0.82 5.70
CA ILE A 201 -7.54 2.28 5.73
C ILE A 201 -8.98 2.77 5.64
N THR A 202 -9.87 2.14 4.84
CA THR A 202 -11.29 2.52 4.78
C THR A 202 -11.99 2.40 6.13
N ASP A 203 -11.68 1.35 6.91
CA ASP A 203 -12.26 1.16 8.25
C ASP A 203 -11.83 2.26 9.21
N TRP A 204 -10.57 2.71 9.14
CA TRP A 204 -10.08 3.83 9.96
C TRP A 204 -10.66 5.17 9.54
N ILE A 205 -10.93 5.39 8.23
CA ILE A 205 -11.65 6.58 7.74
C ILE A 205 -13.08 6.59 8.30
N LEU A 206 -13.79 5.46 8.27
CA LEU A 206 -15.13 5.32 8.86
C LEU A 206 -15.12 5.55 10.38
N TYR A 207 -14.16 4.98 11.08
CA TYR A 207 -13.99 5.21 12.52
C TYR A 207 -13.81 6.70 12.84
N ARG A 208 -12.98 7.40 12.07
CA ARG A 208 -12.80 8.85 12.20
C ARG A 208 -14.13 9.60 12.06
N SER A 209 -14.96 9.22 11.09
CA SER A 209 -16.21 9.93 10.75
C SER A 209 -17.39 9.56 11.65
N ASN A 210 -17.60 8.26 11.93
CA ASN A 210 -18.85 7.75 12.52
C ASN A 210 -18.69 7.11 13.90
N ASN A 211 -17.48 7.06 14.46
CA ASN A 211 -17.18 6.38 15.73
C ASN A 211 -17.51 4.87 15.73
N MET A 212 -17.54 4.23 14.57
CA MET A 212 -17.78 2.80 14.43
C MET A 212 -16.60 2.12 13.72
N LEU A 213 -16.03 1.08 14.38
CA LEU A 213 -15.20 0.07 13.74
C LEU A 213 -16.14 -1.12 13.42
N LYS A 214 -16.04 -1.64 12.22
CA LYS A 214 -16.71 -2.89 11.87
C LYS A 214 -15.86 -4.09 12.21
#